data_c84e687044148ba59d6361d47b608b8a
#
_entry.id   c84e687044148ba59d6361d47b608b8a
#
_cell.length_a   1.000
_cell.length_b   1.000
_cell.length_c   1.000
_cell.angle_alpha   90.00
_cell.angle_beta   90.00
_cell.angle_gamma   90.00
#
_symmetry.space_group_name_H-M   'P 1'
#
loop_
_entity.id
_entity.type
_entity.pdbx_description
1 polymer ?
#
loop_
_entity_poly.entity_id
_entity_poly.type
_entity_poly.pdbx_seq_one_letter_code
_entity_poly.pdbx_strand_id
1 'polypeptide(L)'
;AMGGDPLPNKEGGQLWLQNAGFIWVPFIIASSLLAWFGMNDIADAKASFAEQSVIFQRKHNWLMCWLYTGTFGSFIGFSAGLPLLAKNQFPDVDVLKYVFLAPLVGAISRAATGWVSDKFGGARVTFWVFIGMMIGTLGVIHFLQAGNFTGFLAMFIFMFFVTGVGNASTFQMIPVIMRSEVPRLMPQLAGAEATRQAEKESAAIVGFTSAIAAYGAFFIPKAF
;
A
#
# COMPACT_ATOMS: atom_id res chain seq x y z
N ALA A 1 -18.40 30.21 -1.84
CA ALA A 1 -17.58 29.64 -0.78
C ALA A 1 -18.43 28.69 0.04
N MET A 2 -18.18 27.39 -0.04
CA MET A 2 -18.89 26.40 0.77
C MET A 2 -18.15 26.28 2.11
N GLY A 3 -18.62 27.06 3.11
CA GLY A 3 -18.42 26.89 4.54
C GLY A 3 -17.00 26.62 5.06
N GLY A 4 -16.26 27.65 5.36
CA GLY A 4 -15.00 27.65 6.08
C GLY A 4 -14.25 28.95 5.82
N ASP A 5 -13.53 29.43 6.80
CA ASP A 5 -12.73 30.65 6.63
C ASP A 5 -11.48 30.37 5.79
N PRO A 6 -11.12 31.25 4.84
CA PRO A 6 -9.90 31.07 4.06
C PRO A 6 -8.66 31.25 4.94
N LEU A 7 -7.64 30.44 4.72
CA LEU A 7 -6.34 30.60 5.36
C LEU A 7 -5.53 31.68 4.62
N PRO A 8 -4.78 32.55 5.34
CA PRO A 8 -3.90 33.53 4.70
C PRO A 8 -2.77 32.82 3.95
N ASN A 9 -2.56 33.16 2.68
CA ASN A 9 -1.42 32.72 1.90
C ASN A 9 -0.21 33.61 2.18
N LYS A 10 0.99 33.02 2.20
CA LYS A 10 2.27 33.76 2.34
C LYS A 10 2.50 34.79 1.23
N GLU A 11 1.83 34.66 0.09
CA GLU A 11 1.91 35.56 -1.07
C GLU A 11 0.77 36.58 -1.14
N GLY A 12 0.03 36.80 -0.04
CA GLY A 12 -1.01 37.82 0.04
C GLY A 12 -2.39 37.44 -0.54
N GLY A 13 -2.65 36.16 -0.77
CA GLY A 13 -3.93 35.61 -1.25
C GLY A 13 -4.69 34.83 -0.17
N GLN A 14 -5.91 34.39 -0.49
CA GLN A 14 -6.73 33.50 0.33
C GLN A 14 -6.60 32.07 -0.17
N LEU A 15 -6.25 31.12 0.72
CA LEU A 15 -6.17 29.69 0.45
C LEU A 15 -7.43 28.99 0.96
N TRP A 16 -8.15 28.34 0.04
CA TRP A 16 -9.34 27.55 0.31
C TRP A 16 -8.98 26.05 0.25
N LEU A 17 -8.45 25.51 1.35
CA LEU A 17 -7.96 24.11 1.40
C LEU A 17 -9.07 23.08 1.14
N GLN A 18 -10.31 23.41 1.51
CA GLN A 18 -11.48 22.56 1.24
C GLN A 18 -11.70 22.31 -0.26
N ASN A 19 -11.28 23.23 -1.13
CA ASN A 19 -11.41 23.08 -2.58
C ASN A 19 -10.57 21.90 -3.10
N ALA A 20 -9.45 21.56 -2.46
CA ALA A 20 -8.65 20.40 -2.79
C ALA A 20 -9.41 19.08 -2.59
N GLY A 21 -10.30 19.02 -1.59
CA GLY A 21 -11.21 17.90 -1.40
C GLY A 21 -12.38 17.90 -2.38
N PHE A 22 -12.95 19.07 -2.65
CA PHE A 22 -14.14 19.19 -3.51
C PHE A 22 -13.89 18.79 -4.96
N ILE A 23 -12.67 18.91 -5.48
CA ILE A 23 -12.33 18.47 -6.85
C ILE A 23 -12.57 16.96 -7.04
N TRP A 24 -12.48 16.16 -5.98
CA TRP A 24 -12.69 14.73 -6.04
C TRP A 24 -14.15 14.31 -5.96
N VAL A 25 -15.05 15.15 -5.46
CA VAL A 25 -16.48 14.84 -5.30
C VAL A 25 -17.15 14.43 -6.61
N PRO A 26 -16.99 15.16 -7.73
CA PRO A 26 -17.56 14.74 -9.00
C PRO A 26 -17.05 13.36 -9.49
N PHE A 27 -15.76 13.08 -9.29
CA PHE A 27 -15.17 11.80 -9.67
C PHE A 27 -15.69 10.65 -8.80
N ILE A 28 -15.89 10.89 -7.49
CA ILE A 28 -16.47 9.90 -6.58
C ILE A 28 -17.92 9.62 -6.98
N ILE A 29 -18.71 10.64 -7.24
CA ILE A 29 -20.11 10.47 -7.70
C ILE A 29 -20.15 9.70 -9.01
N ALA A 30 -19.34 10.10 -10.00
CA ALA A 30 -19.27 9.41 -11.28
C ALA A 30 -18.87 7.94 -11.12
N SER A 31 -17.85 7.64 -10.30
CA SER A 31 -17.42 6.27 -10.02
C SER A 31 -18.51 5.45 -9.32
N SER A 32 -19.25 6.06 -8.38
CA SER A 32 -20.36 5.40 -7.68
C SER A 32 -21.50 5.07 -8.64
N LEU A 33 -21.85 6.00 -9.54
CA LEU A 33 -22.88 5.77 -10.56
C LEU A 33 -22.44 4.69 -11.58
N LEU A 34 -21.18 4.74 -12.02
CA LEU A 34 -20.62 3.71 -12.90
C LEU A 34 -20.62 2.33 -12.23
N ALA A 35 -20.29 2.24 -10.95
CA ALA A 35 -20.36 0.99 -10.20
C ALA A 35 -21.82 0.50 -10.08
N TRP A 36 -22.74 1.39 -9.74
CA TRP A 36 -24.15 1.03 -9.54
C TRP A 36 -24.82 0.53 -10.82
N PHE A 37 -24.58 1.19 -11.95
CA PHE A 37 -25.23 0.86 -13.23
C PHE A 37 -24.42 -0.09 -14.11
N GLY A 38 -23.08 -0.15 -13.94
CA GLY A 38 -22.20 -0.91 -14.83
C GLY A 38 -21.61 -2.18 -14.22
N MET A 39 -21.75 -2.40 -12.90
CA MET A 39 -21.21 -3.59 -12.24
C MET A 39 -22.34 -4.51 -11.79
N ASN A 40 -22.14 -5.81 -11.96
CA ASN A 40 -23.06 -6.83 -11.49
C ASN A 40 -22.53 -7.46 -10.19
N ASP A 41 -23.41 -7.71 -9.23
CA ASP A 41 -23.08 -8.49 -8.05
C ASP A 41 -22.74 -9.93 -8.42
N ILE A 42 -21.60 -10.40 -7.94
CA ILE A 42 -21.21 -11.80 -8.07
C ILE A 42 -21.87 -12.58 -6.93
N ALA A 43 -22.91 -13.34 -7.24
CA ALA A 43 -23.70 -14.08 -6.26
C ALA A 43 -22.83 -15.05 -5.41
N ASP A 44 -21.81 -15.63 -6.02
CA ASP A 44 -20.88 -16.57 -5.38
C ASP A 44 -19.82 -15.92 -4.45
N ALA A 45 -19.72 -14.59 -4.47
CA ALA A 45 -18.75 -13.86 -3.63
C ALA A 45 -19.27 -13.63 -2.19
N LYS A 46 -20.54 -13.96 -1.90
CA LYS A 46 -21.13 -13.82 -0.56
C LYS A 46 -20.67 -14.97 0.34
N ALA A 47 -19.54 -14.78 1.02
CA ALA A 47 -19.09 -15.70 2.06
C ALA A 47 -19.48 -15.17 3.45
N SER A 48 -19.97 -16.04 4.32
CA SER A 48 -20.26 -15.70 5.72
C SER A 48 -18.96 -15.43 6.50
N PHE A 49 -19.06 -14.70 7.62
CA PHE A 49 -17.89 -14.51 8.50
C PHE A 49 -17.32 -15.84 8.99
N ALA A 50 -18.17 -16.81 9.29
CA ALA A 50 -17.74 -18.14 9.72
C ALA A 50 -16.92 -18.87 8.65
N GLU A 51 -17.31 -18.79 7.38
CA GLU A 51 -16.55 -19.35 6.27
C GLU A 51 -15.22 -18.65 6.06
N GLN A 52 -15.18 -17.33 6.24
CA GLN A 52 -13.94 -16.55 6.10
C GLN A 52 -12.99 -16.74 7.29
N SER A 53 -13.50 -17.04 8.50
CA SER A 53 -12.69 -17.18 9.72
C SER A 53 -11.68 -18.33 9.66
N VAL A 54 -11.82 -19.27 8.74
CA VAL A 54 -10.86 -20.34 8.51
C VAL A 54 -9.44 -19.84 8.23
N ILE A 55 -9.30 -18.61 7.67
CA ILE A 55 -7.99 -18.00 7.40
C ILE A 55 -7.15 -17.81 8.66
N PHE A 56 -7.75 -17.64 9.84
CA PHE A 56 -7.01 -17.48 11.08
C PHE A 56 -6.25 -18.75 11.50
N GLN A 57 -6.64 -19.90 10.99
CA GLN A 57 -5.95 -21.17 11.17
C GLN A 57 -4.82 -21.38 10.13
N ARG A 58 -4.78 -20.55 9.09
CA ARG A 58 -3.77 -20.62 8.04
C ARG A 58 -2.50 -19.89 8.46
N LYS A 59 -1.41 -20.60 8.62
CA LYS A 59 -0.11 -20.00 8.97
C LYS A 59 0.38 -18.97 7.92
N HIS A 60 0.06 -19.19 6.64
CA HIS A 60 0.39 -18.25 5.57
C HIS A 60 -0.37 -16.92 5.68
N ASN A 61 -1.57 -16.89 6.27
CA ASN A 61 -2.27 -15.64 6.55
C ASN A 61 -1.42 -14.72 7.45
N TRP A 62 -0.89 -15.22 8.56
CA TRP A 62 -0.08 -14.44 9.48
C TRP A 62 1.26 -14.03 8.90
N LEU A 63 1.89 -14.92 8.12
CA LEU A 63 3.11 -14.60 7.39
C LEU A 63 2.88 -13.47 6.39
N MET A 64 1.77 -13.51 5.64
CA MET A 64 1.43 -12.47 4.69
C MET A 64 1.08 -11.15 5.37
N CYS A 65 0.41 -11.18 6.54
CA CYS A 65 0.20 -9.98 7.36
C CYS A 65 1.52 -9.32 7.73
N TRP A 66 2.52 -10.10 8.15
CA TRP A 66 3.83 -9.59 8.50
C TRP A 66 4.56 -8.97 7.29
N LEU A 67 4.65 -9.71 6.19
CA LEU A 67 5.31 -9.25 4.97
C LEU A 67 4.64 -8.02 4.38
N TYR A 68 3.31 -8.00 4.36
CA TYR A 68 2.56 -6.87 3.80
C TYR A 68 2.57 -5.64 4.70
N THR A 69 2.62 -5.82 6.01
CA THR A 69 2.88 -4.70 6.94
C THR A 69 4.27 -4.10 6.68
N GLY A 70 5.27 -4.92 6.42
CA GLY A 70 6.61 -4.46 6.02
C GLY A 70 6.62 -3.66 4.73
N THR A 71 5.87 -4.05 3.71
CA THR A 71 5.83 -3.36 2.41
C THR A 71 4.77 -2.27 2.35
N PHE A 72 3.49 -2.62 2.47
CA PHE A 72 2.38 -1.67 2.36
C PHE A 72 2.24 -0.78 3.60
N GLY A 73 2.43 -1.35 4.79
CA GLY A 73 2.41 -0.57 6.03
C GLY A 73 3.48 0.52 6.02
N SER A 74 4.69 0.20 5.56
CA SER A 74 5.77 1.18 5.37
C SER A 74 5.41 2.22 4.31
N PHE A 75 4.85 1.80 3.18
CA PHE A 75 4.41 2.72 2.13
C PHE A 75 3.44 3.78 2.66
N ILE A 76 2.37 3.34 3.36
CA ILE A 76 1.37 4.27 3.92
C ILE A 76 1.99 5.11 5.03
N GLY A 77 2.74 4.50 5.94
CA GLY A 77 3.35 5.18 7.07
C GLY A 77 4.33 6.26 6.65
N PHE A 78 5.21 5.97 5.71
CA PHE A 78 6.12 6.97 5.16
C PHE A 78 5.41 8.04 4.33
N SER A 79 4.34 7.68 3.59
CA SER A 79 3.53 8.67 2.88
C SER A 79 2.92 9.70 3.83
N ALA A 80 2.47 9.27 4.99
CA ALA A 80 1.89 10.14 6.00
C ALA A 80 2.95 10.95 6.76
N GLY A 81 4.12 10.36 7.06
CA GLY A 81 5.17 10.97 7.87
C GLY A 81 6.16 11.83 7.10
N LEU A 82 6.44 11.51 5.83
CA LEU A 82 7.46 12.19 5.03
C LEU A 82 7.31 13.72 4.96
N PRO A 83 6.11 14.30 4.74
CA PRO A 83 5.97 15.74 4.67
C PRO A 83 6.37 16.44 5.96
N LEU A 84 5.99 15.88 7.10
CA LEU A 84 6.30 16.42 8.42
C LEU A 84 7.79 16.28 8.73
N LEU A 85 8.36 15.08 8.49
CA LEU A 85 9.78 14.83 8.69
C LEU A 85 10.64 15.77 7.85
N ALA A 86 10.35 15.87 6.55
CA ALA A 86 11.09 16.74 5.63
C ALA A 86 11.01 18.20 6.04
N LYS A 87 9.83 18.68 6.45
CA LYS A 87 9.66 20.06 6.89
C LYS A 87 10.43 20.40 8.17
N ASN A 88 10.49 19.44 9.11
CA ASN A 88 11.20 19.65 10.38
C ASN A 88 12.72 19.59 10.19
N GLN A 89 13.22 18.75 9.29
CA GLN A 89 14.65 18.54 9.08
C GLN A 89 15.28 19.51 8.08
N PHE A 90 14.47 20.04 7.15
CA PHE A 90 14.93 20.97 6.10
C PHE A 90 14.04 22.23 6.07
N PRO A 91 14.05 23.07 7.12
CA PRO A 91 13.16 24.23 7.22
C PRO A 91 13.40 25.29 6.14
N ASP A 92 14.63 25.36 5.60
CA ASP A 92 15.03 26.32 4.57
C ASP A 92 14.61 25.91 3.15
N VAL A 93 14.10 24.67 2.97
CA VAL A 93 13.66 24.15 1.68
C VAL A 93 12.13 24.12 1.62
N ASP A 94 11.57 24.51 0.48
CA ASP A 94 10.12 24.34 0.23
C ASP A 94 9.83 22.86 -0.13
N VAL A 95 9.91 22.02 0.91
CA VAL A 95 9.84 20.55 0.78
C VAL A 95 8.49 20.08 0.22
N LEU A 96 7.41 20.84 0.45
CA LEU A 96 6.06 20.44 0.02
C LEU A 96 5.92 20.33 -1.50
N LYS A 97 6.79 21.02 -2.25
CA LYS A 97 6.85 20.92 -3.72
C LYS A 97 7.38 19.60 -4.23
N TYR A 98 8.07 18.80 -3.40
CA TYR A 98 8.80 17.62 -3.84
C TYR A 98 8.36 16.32 -3.16
N VAL A 99 7.82 16.39 -1.93
CA VAL A 99 7.51 15.18 -1.14
C VAL A 99 6.47 14.27 -1.78
N PHE A 100 5.60 14.79 -2.65
CA PHE A 100 4.60 13.99 -3.35
C PHE A 100 5.22 13.02 -4.37
N LEU A 101 6.44 13.31 -4.85
CA LEU A 101 7.13 12.48 -5.85
C LEU A 101 7.39 11.06 -5.34
N ALA A 102 7.73 10.92 -4.07
CA ALA A 102 8.05 9.62 -3.49
C ALA A 102 6.82 8.67 -3.48
N PRO A 103 5.67 9.02 -2.89
CA PRO A 103 4.46 8.21 -3.00
C PRO A 103 3.99 7.98 -4.44
N LEU A 104 4.13 8.98 -5.32
CA LEU A 104 3.77 8.86 -6.74
C LEU A 104 4.58 7.76 -7.42
N VAL A 105 5.91 7.77 -7.26
CA VAL A 105 6.79 6.73 -7.81
C VAL A 105 6.43 5.36 -7.25
N GLY A 106 6.14 5.26 -5.96
CA GLY A 106 5.71 4.01 -5.34
C GLY A 106 4.38 3.49 -5.87
N ALA A 107 3.41 4.37 -6.12
CA ALA A 107 2.14 3.99 -6.72
C ALA A 107 2.31 3.49 -8.17
N ILE A 108 3.12 4.18 -8.96
CA ILE A 108 3.44 3.78 -10.35
C ILE A 108 4.19 2.44 -10.35
N SER A 109 5.21 2.28 -9.51
CA SER A 109 5.99 1.04 -9.44
C SER A 109 5.11 -0.15 -9.07
N ARG A 110 4.18 0.00 -8.12
CA ARG A 110 3.21 -1.03 -7.76
C ARG A 110 2.40 -1.51 -8.96
N ALA A 111 1.88 -0.58 -9.77
CA ALA A 111 1.09 -0.91 -10.94
C ALA A 111 1.93 -1.53 -12.07
N ALA A 112 3.16 -1.03 -12.26
CA ALA A 112 4.00 -1.39 -13.39
C ALA A 112 4.82 -2.68 -13.19
N THR A 113 5.04 -3.14 -11.94
CA THR A 113 6.02 -4.20 -11.64
C THR A 113 5.41 -5.55 -11.25
N GLY A 114 4.09 -5.72 -11.36
CA GLY A 114 3.44 -7.00 -11.06
C GLY A 114 4.07 -8.18 -11.82
N TRP A 115 4.36 -8.01 -13.10
CA TRP A 115 5.00 -9.03 -13.94
C TRP A 115 6.38 -9.52 -13.43
N VAL A 116 7.08 -8.70 -12.65
CA VAL A 116 8.38 -9.06 -12.06
C VAL A 116 8.20 -10.23 -11.08
N SER A 117 7.15 -10.19 -10.28
CA SER A 117 6.80 -11.26 -9.36
C SER A 117 6.41 -12.55 -10.08
N ASP A 118 5.69 -12.43 -11.20
CA ASP A 118 5.30 -13.59 -12.01
C ASP A 118 6.53 -14.26 -12.65
N LYS A 119 7.50 -13.47 -13.11
CA LYS A 119 8.69 -13.99 -13.79
C LYS A 119 9.74 -14.57 -12.84
N PHE A 120 10.00 -13.92 -11.70
CA PHE A 120 11.12 -14.27 -10.81
C PHE A 120 10.67 -15.00 -9.54
N GLY A 121 9.36 -15.08 -9.30
CA GLY A 121 8.76 -15.65 -8.11
C GLY A 121 8.64 -14.64 -6.96
N GLY A 122 7.43 -14.52 -6.41
CA GLY A 122 7.09 -13.51 -5.42
C GLY A 122 7.97 -13.51 -4.17
N ALA A 123 8.33 -14.70 -3.64
CA ALA A 123 9.18 -14.80 -2.46
C ALA A 123 10.59 -14.22 -2.68
N ARG A 124 11.19 -14.48 -3.85
CA ARG A 124 12.52 -13.93 -4.19
C ARG A 124 12.46 -12.42 -4.37
N VAL A 125 11.45 -11.92 -5.08
CA VAL A 125 11.25 -10.49 -5.28
C VAL A 125 11.06 -9.80 -3.94
N THR A 126 10.20 -10.33 -3.07
CA THR A 126 9.96 -9.77 -1.73
C THR A 126 11.24 -9.76 -0.88
N PHE A 127 12.07 -10.80 -0.96
CA PHE A 127 13.36 -10.82 -0.26
C PHE A 127 14.27 -9.66 -0.70
N TRP A 128 14.43 -9.45 -2.01
CA TRP A 128 15.25 -8.35 -2.53
C TRP A 128 14.65 -6.97 -2.25
N VAL A 129 13.33 -6.88 -2.20
CA VAL A 129 12.63 -5.67 -1.77
C VAL A 129 13.04 -5.29 -0.34
N PHE A 130 13.04 -6.22 0.61
CA PHE A 130 13.46 -5.92 1.98
C PHE A 130 14.93 -5.51 2.08
N ILE A 131 15.81 -6.12 1.28
CA ILE A 131 17.21 -5.67 1.16
C ILE A 131 17.27 -4.23 0.63
N GLY A 132 16.53 -3.93 -0.42
CA GLY A 132 16.43 -2.57 -0.98
C GLY A 132 15.89 -1.55 0.03
N MET A 133 14.88 -1.93 0.82
CA MET A 133 14.35 -1.08 1.88
C MET A 133 15.38 -0.78 2.96
N MET A 134 16.19 -1.78 3.37
CA MET A 134 17.30 -1.56 4.32
C MET A 134 18.32 -0.56 3.76
N ILE A 135 18.72 -0.74 2.50
CA ILE A 135 19.66 0.19 1.83
C ILE A 135 19.06 1.60 1.76
N GLY A 136 17.78 1.70 1.37
CA GLY A 136 17.06 2.97 1.31
C GLY A 136 17.00 3.67 2.66
N THR A 137 16.69 2.94 3.73
CA THR A 137 16.64 3.47 5.10
C THR A 137 18.01 3.98 5.56
N LEU A 138 19.07 3.20 5.33
CA LEU A 138 20.45 3.63 5.66
C LEU A 138 20.85 4.87 4.86
N GLY A 139 20.47 4.94 3.59
CA GLY A 139 20.70 6.11 2.75
C GLY A 139 19.94 7.35 3.23
N VAL A 140 18.68 7.18 3.64
CA VAL A 140 17.88 8.27 4.24
C VAL A 140 18.57 8.82 5.49
N ILE A 141 19.01 7.94 6.41
CA ILE A 141 19.70 8.35 7.64
C ILE A 141 21.01 9.08 7.32
N HIS A 142 21.79 8.55 6.37
CA HIS A 142 23.06 9.17 5.96
C HIS A 142 22.87 10.59 5.42
N PHE A 143 21.95 10.77 4.47
CA PHE A 143 21.70 12.09 3.86
C PHE A 143 21.00 13.06 4.81
N LEU A 144 20.22 12.54 5.77
CA LEU A 144 19.63 13.34 6.84
C LEU A 144 20.74 13.93 7.72
N GLN A 145 21.70 13.11 8.17
CA GLN A 145 22.83 13.55 8.97
C GLN A 145 23.77 14.51 8.23
N ALA A 146 23.89 14.31 6.92
CA ALA A 146 24.65 15.20 6.05
C ALA A 146 23.94 16.52 5.72
N GLY A 147 22.69 16.73 6.14
CA GLY A 147 21.90 17.91 5.80
C GLY A 147 21.59 18.05 4.29
N ASN A 148 21.67 16.97 3.53
CA ASN A 148 21.50 16.98 2.07
C ASN A 148 20.09 16.58 1.68
N PHE A 149 19.23 17.58 1.43
CA PHE A 149 17.83 17.34 1.03
C PHE A 149 17.68 16.53 -0.27
N THR A 150 18.50 16.79 -1.27
CA THR A 150 18.41 16.09 -2.56
C THR A 150 18.70 14.60 -2.41
N GLY A 151 19.75 14.24 -1.68
CA GLY A 151 20.08 12.86 -1.38
C GLY A 151 19.01 12.18 -0.51
N PHE A 152 18.51 12.87 0.49
CA PHE A 152 17.40 12.43 1.34
C PHE A 152 16.14 12.11 0.50
N LEU A 153 15.72 13.03 -0.36
CA LEU A 153 14.55 12.82 -1.22
C LEU A 153 14.78 11.67 -2.22
N ALA A 154 15.95 11.58 -2.82
CA ALA A 154 16.30 10.51 -3.75
C ALA A 154 16.22 9.12 -3.08
N MET A 155 16.71 9.00 -1.83
CA MET A 155 16.61 7.75 -1.06
C MET A 155 15.17 7.42 -0.67
N PHE A 156 14.35 8.42 -0.34
CA PHE A 156 12.91 8.19 -0.13
C PHE A 156 12.21 7.74 -1.42
N ILE A 157 12.48 8.36 -2.55
CA ILE A 157 11.94 7.94 -3.85
C ILE A 157 12.35 6.49 -4.16
N PHE A 158 13.62 6.14 -3.95
CA PHE A 158 14.10 4.76 -4.10
C PHE A 158 13.35 3.80 -3.16
N MET A 159 13.20 4.15 -1.89
CA MET A 159 12.50 3.33 -0.90
C MET A 159 11.02 3.15 -1.29
N PHE A 160 10.34 4.20 -1.75
CA PHE A 160 8.97 4.10 -2.25
C PHE A 160 8.85 3.23 -3.51
N PHE A 161 9.82 3.33 -4.41
CA PHE A 161 9.88 2.44 -5.57
C PHE A 161 9.95 0.97 -5.15
N VAL A 162 10.86 0.65 -4.24
CA VAL A 162 11.05 -0.74 -3.75
C VAL A 162 9.82 -1.24 -2.99
N THR A 163 9.21 -0.40 -2.13
CA THR A 163 7.98 -0.75 -1.42
C THR A 163 6.81 -0.99 -2.37
N GLY A 164 6.72 -0.22 -3.47
CA GLY A 164 5.74 -0.43 -4.51
C GLY A 164 5.88 -1.79 -5.19
N VAL A 165 7.11 -2.17 -5.57
CA VAL A 165 7.42 -3.52 -6.08
C VAL A 165 7.02 -4.60 -5.06
N GLY A 166 7.34 -4.38 -3.78
CA GLY A 166 7.00 -5.29 -2.70
C GLY A 166 5.48 -5.45 -2.50
N ASN A 167 4.74 -4.36 -2.63
CA ASN A 167 3.29 -4.38 -2.56
C ASN A 167 2.68 -5.26 -3.66
N ALA A 168 3.15 -5.13 -4.89
CA ALA A 168 2.71 -5.97 -6.01
C ALA A 168 3.06 -7.43 -5.76
N SER A 169 4.31 -7.72 -5.37
CA SER A 169 4.82 -9.07 -5.14
C SER A 169 4.07 -9.80 -4.02
N THR A 170 3.87 -9.15 -2.86
CA THR A 170 3.19 -9.78 -1.71
C THR A 170 1.73 -10.08 -2.02
N PHE A 171 1.03 -9.19 -2.73
CA PHE A 171 -0.37 -9.42 -3.13
C PHE A 171 -0.51 -10.61 -4.08
N GLN A 172 0.34 -10.70 -5.10
CA GLN A 172 0.31 -11.77 -6.08
C GLN A 172 0.65 -13.16 -5.50
N MET A 173 1.44 -13.20 -4.43
CA MET A 173 1.75 -14.47 -3.77
C MET A 173 0.54 -15.13 -3.11
N ILE A 174 -0.43 -14.37 -2.59
CA ILE A 174 -1.55 -14.90 -1.81
C ILE A 174 -2.35 -15.95 -2.59
N PRO A 175 -2.90 -15.65 -3.79
CA PRO A 175 -3.65 -16.64 -4.53
C PRO A 175 -2.80 -17.82 -5.00
N VAL A 176 -1.52 -17.60 -5.31
CA VAL A 176 -0.61 -18.70 -5.70
C VAL A 176 -0.38 -19.65 -4.54
N ILE A 177 -0.14 -19.12 -3.34
CA ILE A 177 0.02 -19.93 -2.12
C ILE A 177 -1.26 -20.72 -1.83
N MET A 178 -2.42 -20.08 -1.85
CA MET A 178 -3.68 -20.75 -1.52
C MET A 178 -4.04 -21.83 -2.53
N ARG A 179 -3.80 -21.64 -3.82
CA ARG A 179 -3.99 -22.68 -4.83
C ARG A 179 -3.11 -23.91 -4.61
N SER A 180 -1.94 -23.77 -3.98
CA SER A 180 -1.07 -24.90 -3.63
C SER A 180 -1.39 -25.49 -2.26
N GLU A 181 -1.85 -24.72 -1.30
CA GLU A 181 -2.08 -25.14 0.09
C GLU A 181 -3.46 -25.79 0.29
N VAL A 182 -4.52 -25.24 -0.32
CA VAL A 182 -5.87 -25.78 -0.12
C VAL A 182 -6.00 -27.25 -0.51
N PRO A 183 -5.48 -27.73 -1.67
CA PRO A 183 -5.54 -29.15 -1.99
C PRO A 183 -4.75 -30.03 -1.02
N ARG A 184 -3.70 -29.49 -0.38
CA ARG A 184 -2.92 -30.23 0.64
C ARG A 184 -3.63 -30.32 1.97
N LEU A 185 -4.33 -29.24 2.36
CA LEU A 185 -5.02 -29.14 3.64
C LEU A 185 -6.42 -29.77 3.61
N MET A 186 -7.02 -29.85 2.43
CA MET A 186 -8.36 -30.38 2.17
C MET A 186 -8.32 -31.39 1.01
N PRO A 187 -7.72 -32.57 1.20
CA PRO A 187 -7.58 -33.57 0.11
C PRO A 187 -8.91 -34.08 -0.45
N GLN A 188 -9.99 -33.91 0.31
CA GLN A 188 -11.36 -34.26 -0.10
C GLN A 188 -11.90 -33.32 -1.19
N LEU A 189 -11.35 -32.12 -1.33
CA LEU A 189 -11.71 -31.21 -2.40
C LEU A 189 -10.81 -31.45 -3.60
N ALA A 190 -11.40 -31.63 -4.78
CA ALA A 190 -10.67 -31.87 -6.01
C ALA A 190 -11.08 -30.92 -7.15
N GLY A 191 -10.17 -30.68 -8.06
CA GLY A 191 -10.43 -29.92 -9.28
C GLY A 191 -10.98 -28.52 -9.04
N ALA A 192 -12.16 -28.24 -9.60
CA ALA A 192 -12.79 -26.91 -9.56
C ALA A 192 -13.18 -26.48 -8.14
N GLU A 193 -13.58 -27.42 -7.27
CA GLU A 193 -13.97 -27.10 -5.91
C GLU A 193 -12.78 -26.63 -5.06
N ALA A 194 -11.64 -27.28 -5.18
CA ALA A 194 -10.40 -26.86 -4.52
C ALA A 194 -9.96 -25.47 -5.00
N THR A 195 -10.06 -25.21 -6.30
CA THR A 195 -9.74 -23.89 -6.86
C THR A 195 -10.67 -22.80 -6.31
N ARG A 196 -11.97 -23.06 -6.30
CA ARG A 196 -12.97 -22.11 -5.76
C ARG A 196 -12.74 -21.83 -4.28
N GLN A 197 -12.42 -22.85 -3.49
CA GLN A 197 -12.08 -22.67 -2.08
C GLN A 197 -10.80 -21.85 -1.90
N ALA A 198 -9.77 -22.13 -2.70
CA ALA A 198 -8.52 -21.34 -2.68
C ALA A 198 -8.74 -19.87 -3.02
N GLU A 199 -9.63 -19.57 -3.96
CA GLU A 199 -9.98 -18.20 -4.34
C GLU A 199 -10.76 -17.49 -3.23
N LYS A 200 -11.70 -18.16 -2.58
CA LYS A 200 -12.43 -17.62 -1.41
C LYS A 200 -11.47 -17.31 -0.24
N GLU A 201 -10.59 -18.24 0.12
CA GLU A 201 -9.60 -18.00 1.17
C GLU A 201 -8.61 -16.91 0.79
N SER A 202 -8.18 -16.85 -0.47
CA SER A 202 -7.29 -15.78 -0.97
C SER A 202 -7.92 -14.41 -0.82
N ALA A 203 -9.18 -14.25 -1.20
CA ALA A 203 -9.90 -12.98 -1.07
C ALA A 203 -10.01 -12.54 0.40
N ALA A 204 -10.32 -13.47 1.30
CA ALA A 204 -10.38 -13.20 2.74
C ALA A 204 -9.00 -12.80 3.31
N ILE A 205 -7.92 -13.52 2.93
CA ILE A 205 -6.54 -13.22 3.34
C ILE A 205 -6.12 -11.84 2.82
N VAL A 206 -6.40 -11.51 1.56
CA VAL A 206 -6.09 -10.20 0.98
C VAL A 206 -6.76 -9.08 1.78
N GLY A 207 -8.05 -9.21 2.10
CA GLY A 207 -8.79 -8.23 2.88
C GLY A 207 -8.22 -8.07 4.30
N PHE A 208 -8.02 -9.16 5.01
CA PHE A 208 -7.50 -9.16 6.38
C PHE A 208 -6.05 -8.62 6.44
N THR A 209 -5.18 -9.09 5.57
CA THR A 209 -3.78 -8.65 5.47
C THR A 209 -3.69 -7.15 5.18
N SER A 210 -4.56 -6.64 4.30
CA SER A 210 -4.62 -5.20 3.99
C SER A 210 -5.06 -4.36 5.18
N ALA A 211 -6.05 -4.84 5.94
CA ALA A 211 -6.52 -4.17 7.14
C ALA A 211 -5.42 -4.09 8.21
N ILE A 212 -4.71 -5.20 8.47
CA ILE A 212 -3.58 -5.22 9.41
C ILE A 212 -2.45 -4.29 8.95
N ALA A 213 -2.05 -4.35 7.69
CA ALA A 213 -0.97 -3.53 7.16
C ALA A 213 -1.29 -2.03 7.18
N ALA A 214 -2.56 -1.64 7.08
CA ALA A 214 -2.98 -0.24 7.15
C ALA A 214 -2.63 0.43 8.50
N TYR A 215 -2.47 -0.34 9.59
CA TYR A 215 -2.00 0.20 10.87
C TYR A 215 -0.58 0.78 10.81
N GLY A 216 0.20 0.48 9.76
CA GLY A 216 1.45 1.16 9.48
C GLY A 216 1.31 2.68 9.38
N ALA A 217 0.17 3.18 8.89
CA ALA A 217 -0.14 4.61 8.87
C ALA A 217 -0.21 5.26 10.26
N PHE A 218 -0.47 4.48 11.30
CA PHE A 218 -0.54 4.95 12.67
C PHE A 218 0.81 4.82 13.40
N PHE A 219 1.47 3.67 13.27
CA PHE A 219 2.68 3.40 14.07
C PHE A 219 3.92 4.10 13.52
N ILE A 220 4.11 4.12 12.21
CA ILE A 220 5.34 4.68 11.60
C ILE A 220 5.47 6.19 11.80
N PRO A 221 4.43 7.04 11.55
CA PRO A 221 4.55 8.48 11.80
C PRO A 221 4.80 8.86 13.25
N LYS A 222 4.45 7.98 14.20
CA LYS A 222 4.76 8.22 15.63
C LYS A 222 6.24 8.04 15.98
N ALA A 223 7.01 7.40 15.11
CA ALA A 223 8.44 7.22 15.28
C ALA A 223 9.27 8.44 14.81
N PHE A 224 8.63 9.42 14.18
CA PHE A 224 9.21 10.70 13.77
C PHE A 224 8.90 11.78 14.78
#